data_c1fda321788ff09abaffbeac32b544bb
#
_entry.id   c1fda321788ff09abaffbeac32b544bb
#
_cell.length_a   1.000
_cell.length_b   1.000
_cell.length_c   1.000
_cell.angle_alpha   90.00
_cell.angle_beta   90.00
_cell.angle_gamma   90.00
#
_symmetry.space_group_name_H-M   'P 1'
#
loop_
_entity.id
_entity.type
_entity.pdbx_description
1 polymer ?
#
loop_
_entity_poly.entity_id
_entity_poly.type
_entity_poly.pdbx_seq_one_letter_code
_entity_poly.pdbx_strand_id
1 'polypeptide(L)'
;MAKRRNNLSLSRGRWTLARYLVTRAPEPMPPVVRAGDDLLHVAKLAVAIALGNAVYVVDDNDRYLGAVSNGRLARRVFEQLDPGLFVEGHARATTGLLDLGRNVTGLPARSLIEPGPQPLHSRETIAGAMRALYKAKSGEAPVVNDAGQLLGVIRTLDVLREWVEDTLLIQMGDETESFY
;
A
#
# COMPACT_ATOMS: atom_id res chain seq x y z
N MET A 1 -17.26 -29.59 -24.16
CA MET A 1 -17.22 -28.13 -24.26
C MET A 1 -16.81 -27.39 -22.99
N ALA A 2 -16.42 -28.02 -21.89
CA ALA A 2 -16.05 -27.35 -20.61
C ALA A 2 -14.59 -26.84 -20.50
N LYS A 3 -13.73 -27.06 -21.48
CA LYS A 3 -12.28 -26.76 -21.41
C LYS A 3 -11.88 -25.31 -21.80
N ARG A 4 -12.77 -24.53 -22.43
CA ARG A 4 -12.46 -23.14 -22.82
C ARG A 4 -12.71 -22.09 -21.70
N ARG A 5 -13.57 -22.39 -20.72
CA ARG A 5 -13.94 -21.44 -19.65
C ARG A 5 -12.79 -21.13 -18.68
N ASN A 6 -11.81 -22.00 -18.53
CA ASN A 6 -10.70 -21.80 -17.58
C ASN A 6 -9.51 -20.98 -18.14
N ASN A 7 -9.49 -20.63 -19.42
CA ASN A 7 -8.28 -20.06 -20.02
C ASN A 7 -8.15 -18.54 -19.89
N LEU A 8 -9.22 -17.78 -19.72
CA LEU A 8 -9.15 -16.30 -19.64
C LEU A 8 -8.80 -15.82 -18.23
N SER A 9 -9.42 -16.38 -17.20
CA SER A 9 -9.07 -16.03 -15.80
C SER A 9 -7.67 -16.53 -15.42
N LEU A 10 -7.23 -17.67 -16.00
CA LEU A 10 -5.85 -18.17 -15.87
C LEU A 10 -4.82 -17.29 -16.60
N SER A 11 -5.21 -16.50 -17.61
CA SER A 11 -4.28 -15.66 -18.37
C SER A 11 -3.74 -14.48 -17.56
N ARG A 12 -4.59 -13.78 -16.82
CA ARG A 12 -4.17 -12.62 -16.00
C ARG A 12 -3.49 -13.04 -14.70
N GLY A 13 -3.89 -14.14 -14.09
CA GLY A 13 -3.17 -14.71 -12.95
C GLY A 13 -1.70 -15.06 -13.25
N ARG A 14 -1.34 -15.22 -14.53
CA ARG A 14 0.04 -15.43 -15.01
C ARG A 14 0.80 -14.15 -15.33
N TRP A 15 0.15 -12.99 -15.31
CA TRP A 15 0.86 -11.73 -15.51
C TRP A 15 1.86 -11.51 -14.39
N THR A 16 3.03 -10.98 -14.76
CA THR A 16 3.99 -10.51 -13.77
C THR A 16 3.47 -9.25 -13.11
N LEU A 17 3.90 -9.01 -11.87
CA LEU A 17 3.55 -7.79 -11.15
C LEU A 17 4.05 -6.55 -11.88
N ALA A 18 5.24 -6.60 -12.52
CA ALA A 18 5.71 -5.50 -13.36
C ALA A 18 4.72 -5.16 -14.48
N ARG A 19 4.23 -6.16 -15.21
CA ARG A 19 3.24 -5.95 -16.27
C ARG A 19 1.93 -5.40 -15.71
N TYR A 20 1.48 -5.94 -14.59
CA TYR A 20 0.25 -5.50 -13.93
C TYR A 20 0.31 -4.02 -13.55
N LEU A 21 1.37 -3.59 -12.85
CA LEU A 21 1.54 -2.21 -12.40
C LEU A 21 1.61 -1.21 -13.57
N VAL A 22 2.22 -1.58 -14.70
CA VAL A 22 2.28 -0.73 -15.90
C VAL A 22 0.94 -0.67 -16.63
N THR A 23 0.18 -1.76 -16.67
CA THR A 23 -1.07 -1.87 -17.45
C THR A 23 -2.25 -1.22 -16.72
N ARG A 24 -2.24 -1.21 -15.41
CA ARG A 24 -3.23 -0.50 -14.61
C ARG A 24 -2.95 1.00 -14.71
N ALA A 25 -3.95 1.75 -15.19
CA ALA A 25 -3.93 3.21 -15.18
C ALA A 25 -3.56 3.72 -13.78
N PRO A 26 -2.88 4.86 -13.68
CA PRO A 26 -2.22 5.30 -12.46
C PRO A 26 -3.23 5.44 -11.32
N GLU A 27 -3.36 4.40 -10.51
CA GLU A 27 -3.76 4.62 -9.13
C GLU A 27 -2.66 5.47 -8.51
N PRO A 28 -2.99 6.45 -7.65
CA PRO A 28 -1.96 7.29 -7.07
C PRO A 28 -0.87 6.39 -6.49
N MET A 29 0.37 6.68 -6.83
CA MET A 29 1.52 6.00 -6.23
C MET A 29 1.31 5.94 -4.72
N PRO A 30 1.65 4.84 -4.06
CA PRO A 30 1.58 4.77 -2.62
C PRO A 30 2.40 5.92 -2.02
N PRO A 31 2.02 6.44 -0.82
CA PRO A 31 2.81 7.47 -0.16
C PRO A 31 4.22 6.94 0.12
N VAL A 32 5.23 7.60 -0.45
CA VAL A 32 6.64 7.22 -0.30
C VAL A 32 7.40 8.37 0.36
N VAL A 33 8.25 8.06 1.34
CA VAL A 33 9.12 9.00 2.03
C VAL A 33 10.55 8.49 2.04
N ARG A 34 11.50 9.40 2.19
CA ARG A 34 12.92 9.07 2.40
C ARG A 34 13.16 8.66 3.85
N ALA A 35 14.16 7.81 4.06
CA ALA A 35 14.55 7.33 5.39
C ALA A 35 14.89 8.46 6.39
N GLY A 36 15.34 9.60 5.87
CA GLY A 36 15.70 10.79 6.65
C GLY A 36 14.56 11.76 6.91
N ASP A 37 13.41 11.60 6.24
CA ASP A 37 12.27 12.50 6.42
C ASP A 37 11.73 12.42 7.85
N ASP A 38 11.23 13.54 8.35
CA ASP A 38 10.74 13.63 9.72
C ASP A 38 9.30 13.07 9.87
N LEU A 39 8.91 12.79 11.11
CA LEU A 39 7.58 12.27 11.44
C LEU A 39 6.45 13.18 10.92
N LEU A 40 6.65 14.51 10.94
CA LEU A 40 5.63 15.45 10.47
C LEU A 40 5.40 15.31 8.96
N HIS A 41 6.48 15.15 8.19
CA HIS A 41 6.40 14.91 6.75
C HIS A 41 5.67 13.58 6.46
N VAL A 42 6.03 12.51 7.18
CA VAL A 42 5.35 11.20 7.08
C VAL A 42 3.86 11.34 7.38
N ALA A 43 3.49 12.06 8.45
CA ALA A 43 2.10 12.27 8.85
C ALA A 43 1.31 13.07 7.81
N LYS A 44 1.89 14.15 7.28
CA LYS A 44 1.26 14.96 6.22
C LYS A 44 0.96 14.12 4.99
N LEU A 45 1.90 13.30 4.57
CA LEU A 45 1.74 12.45 3.40
C LEU A 45 0.69 11.34 3.63
N ALA A 46 0.68 10.72 4.82
CA ALA A 46 -0.32 9.73 5.19
C ALA A 46 -1.75 10.29 5.16
N VAL A 47 -1.94 11.53 5.62
CA VAL A 47 -3.25 12.21 5.61
C VAL A 47 -3.67 12.62 4.20
N ALA A 48 -2.72 13.10 3.37
CA ALA A 48 -3.01 13.56 2.02
C ALA A 48 -3.45 12.41 1.08
N ILE A 49 -2.96 11.20 1.33
CA ILE A 49 -3.22 10.03 0.49
C ILE A 49 -4.06 9.02 1.29
N ALA A 50 -5.35 9.34 1.48
CA ALA A 50 -6.28 8.56 2.30
C ALA A 50 -6.53 7.09 1.85
N LEU A 51 -5.89 6.62 0.77
CA LEU A 51 -6.16 5.32 0.15
C LEU A 51 -5.21 4.19 0.60
N GLY A 52 -4.18 4.46 1.42
CA GLY A 52 -3.20 3.47 1.85
C GLY A 52 -3.28 3.14 3.34
N ASN A 53 -2.89 1.93 3.71
CA ASN A 53 -2.77 1.52 5.11
C ASN A 53 -1.39 1.86 5.71
N ALA A 54 -0.43 2.26 4.87
CA ALA A 54 0.94 2.54 5.25
C ALA A 54 1.62 3.58 4.35
N VAL A 55 2.65 4.22 4.89
CA VAL A 55 3.64 5.02 4.16
C VAL A 55 4.88 4.16 3.94
N TYR A 56 5.39 4.14 2.71
CA TYR A 56 6.54 3.32 2.34
C TYR A 56 7.83 4.14 2.45
N VAL A 57 8.85 3.54 3.06
CA VAL A 57 10.14 4.19 3.31
C VAL A 57 11.19 3.64 2.35
N VAL A 58 11.89 4.55 1.68
CA VAL A 58 13.00 4.21 0.77
C VAL A 58 14.30 4.90 1.18
N ASP A 59 15.44 4.36 0.73
CA ASP A 59 16.73 5.03 0.83
C ASP A 59 16.92 6.08 -0.29
N ASP A 60 18.12 6.67 -0.34
CA ASP A 60 18.48 7.69 -1.34
C ASP A 60 18.59 7.12 -2.78
N ASN A 61 18.62 5.81 -2.93
CA ASN A 61 18.63 5.09 -4.21
C ASN A 61 17.26 4.49 -4.57
N ASP A 62 16.17 4.93 -3.91
CA ASP A 62 14.79 4.43 -4.04
C ASP A 62 14.61 2.96 -3.64
N ARG A 63 15.57 2.37 -2.90
CA ARG A 63 15.43 1.00 -2.40
C ARG A 63 14.47 0.97 -1.23
N TYR A 64 13.57 0.02 -1.28
CA TYR A 64 12.59 -0.21 -0.21
C TYR A 64 13.27 -0.65 1.08
N LEU A 65 13.02 0.09 2.16
CA LEU A 65 13.52 -0.20 3.50
C LEU A 65 12.46 -0.79 4.42
N GLY A 66 11.20 -0.44 4.21
CA GLY A 66 10.09 -0.88 5.05
C GLY A 66 8.88 0.04 4.92
N ALA A 67 7.90 -0.17 5.79
CA ALA A 67 6.69 0.63 5.82
C ALA A 67 6.37 1.10 7.25
N VAL A 68 5.65 2.20 7.32
CA VAL A 68 5.08 2.76 8.56
C VAL A 68 3.58 2.65 8.45
N SER A 69 2.96 1.78 9.23
CA SER A 69 1.51 1.64 9.26
C SER A 69 0.84 2.89 9.84
N ASN A 70 -0.39 3.19 9.39
CA ASN A 70 -1.18 4.29 9.95
C ASN A 70 -1.38 4.13 11.47
N GLY A 71 -1.51 2.89 11.96
CA GLY A 71 -1.60 2.59 13.39
C GLY A 71 -0.31 2.94 14.15
N ARG A 72 0.86 2.63 13.57
CA ARG A 72 2.16 3.00 14.15
C ARG A 72 2.33 4.51 14.17
N LEU A 73 2.01 5.17 13.04
CA LEU A 73 2.08 6.61 12.92
C LEU A 73 1.20 7.30 13.97
N ALA A 74 -0.07 6.89 14.05
CA ALA A 74 -1.01 7.42 15.05
C ALA A 74 -0.47 7.23 16.47
N ARG A 75 0.02 6.04 16.82
CA ARG A 75 0.59 5.76 18.14
C ARG A 75 1.76 6.70 18.42
N ARG A 76 2.70 6.88 17.48
CA ARG A 76 3.86 7.76 17.69
C ARG A 76 3.46 9.22 17.83
N VAL A 77 2.49 9.68 17.06
CA VAL A 77 1.93 11.03 17.22
C VAL A 77 1.28 11.18 18.60
N PHE A 78 0.46 10.20 19.03
CA PHE A 78 -0.20 10.25 20.34
C PHE A 78 0.75 10.07 21.51
N GLU A 79 1.83 9.30 21.39
CA GLU A 79 2.87 9.20 22.43
C GLU A 79 3.62 10.53 22.65
N GLN A 80 3.67 11.40 21.64
CA GLN A 80 4.26 12.73 21.72
C GLN A 80 3.25 13.80 22.18
N LEU A 81 1.95 13.50 22.02
CA LEU A 81 0.87 14.34 22.49
C LEU A 81 0.53 13.94 23.93
N ASP A 82 0.62 14.87 24.87
CA ASP A 82 0.01 14.65 26.18
C ASP A 82 -1.52 14.45 25.96
N PRO A 83 -2.08 13.28 26.32
CA PRO A 83 -3.51 13.03 26.19
C PRO A 83 -4.38 14.08 26.91
N GLY A 84 -3.86 14.73 27.95
CA GLY A 84 -4.51 15.83 28.64
C GLY A 84 -4.79 17.04 27.75
N LEU A 85 -4.01 17.26 26.70
CA LEU A 85 -4.21 18.37 25.76
C LEU A 85 -5.55 18.28 25.00
N PHE A 86 -6.11 17.11 24.83
CA PHE A 86 -7.42 16.92 24.19
C PHE A 86 -8.60 17.11 25.15
N VAL A 87 -8.36 17.06 26.45
CA VAL A 87 -9.39 17.12 27.49
C VAL A 87 -9.52 18.55 28.06
N GLU A 88 -8.43 19.31 28.09
CA GLU A 88 -8.35 20.63 28.73
C GLU A 88 -8.43 21.78 27.73
N GLY A 89 -9.56 22.03 27.13
CA GLY A 89 -9.95 23.29 26.46
C GLY A 89 -8.96 23.90 25.44
N HIS A 90 -9.49 24.55 24.42
CA HIS A 90 -8.84 25.01 23.19
C HIS A 90 -7.54 25.81 23.28
N ALA A 91 -7.32 26.58 24.37
CA ALA A 91 -6.13 27.44 24.48
C ALA A 91 -4.83 26.66 24.77
N ARG A 92 -4.89 25.60 25.61
CA ARG A 92 -3.74 24.74 25.89
C ARG A 92 -3.45 23.79 24.77
N ALA A 93 -4.50 23.34 24.06
CA ALA A 93 -4.35 22.47 22.89
C ALA A 93 -3.54 23.13 21.75
N THR A 94 -3.71 24.45 21.56
CA THR A 94 -2.99 25.19 20.52
C THR A 94 -1.49 25.31 20.84
N THR A 95 -1.12 25.56 22.09
CA THR A 95 0.29 25.63 22.53
C THR A 95 0.93 24.23 22.45
N GLY A 96 0.23 23.18 22.91
CA GLY A 96 0.71 21.82 22.83
C GLY A 96 0.89 21.32 21.39
N LEU A 97 0.03 21.74 20.45
CA LEU A 97 0.20 21.43 19.02
C LEU A 97 1.41 22.15 18.40
N LEU A 98 1.73 23.38 18.86
CA LEU A 98 2.93 24.11 18.43
C LEU A 98 4.21 23.48 19.00
N ASP A 99 4.20 23.06 20.26
CA ASP A 99 5.31 22.35 20.89
C ASP A 99 5.48 20.93 20.30
N LEU A 100 4.38 20.28 19.92
CA LEU A 100 4.41 19.04 19.14
C LEU A 100 5.16 19.23 17.83
N GLY A 101 4.85 20.28 17.07
CA GLY A 101 5.54 20.58 15.81
C GLY A 101 7.05 20.69 15.99
N ARG A 102 7.53 21.17 17.14
CA ARG A 102 8.96 21.28 17.46
C ARG A 102 9.60 19.97 17.89
N ASN A 103 8.89 19.13 18.64
CA ASN A 103 9.42 17.88 19.18
C ASN A 103 9.32 16.72 18.20
N VAL A 104 8.36 16.76 17.26
CA VAL A 104 8.09 15.72 16.26
C VAL A 104 9.03 15.79 15.06
N THR A 105 9.68 16.94 14.83
CA THR A 105 10.60 17.15 13.71
C THR A 105 11.93 16.37 13.83
N GLY A 106 12.21 15.73 14.96
CA GLY A 106 13.48 15.03 15.18
C GLY A 106 13.50 13.54 14.92
N LEU A 107 12.34 12.91 14.66
CA LEU A 107 12.26 11.45 14.44
C LEU A 107 12.28 11.13 12.96
N PRO A 108 13.37 10.50 12.44
CA PRO A 108 13.46 10.13 11.05
C PRO A 108 12.55 8.95 10.71
N ALA A 109 12.00 8.94 9.49
CA ALA A 109 11.07 7.90 9.00
C ALA A 109 11.61 6.48 9.21
N ARG A 110 12.93 6.27 9.06
CA ARG A 110 13.58 4.97 9.30
C ARG A 110 13.35 4.43 10.72
N SER A 111 13.20 5.29 11.73
CA SER A 111 12.98 4.87 13.12
C SER A 111 11.54 4.42 13.39
N LEU A 112 10.64 4.70 12.45
CA LEU A 112 9.22 4.36 12.53
C LEU A 112 8.90 3.04 11.83
N ILE A 113 9.82 2.50 11.03
CA ILE A 113 9.62 1.26 10.27
C ILE A 113 9.27 0.12 11.23
N GLU A 114 8.23 -0.62 10.85
CA GLU A 114 7.83 -1.87 11.53
C GLU A 114 8.16 -3.07 10.64
N PRO A 115 8.36 -4.25 11.25
CA PRO A 115 8.35 -5.50 10.49
C PRO A 115 7.04 -5.60 9.73
N GLY A 116 7.10 -5.50 8.41
CA GLY A 116 5.95 -5.54 7.51
C GLY A 116 6.00 -6.77 6.59
N PRO A 117 5.03 -6.88 5.67
CA PRO A 117 5.06 -7.92 4.67
C PRO A 117 6.35 -7.79 3.85
N GLN A 118 6.95 -8.95 3.56
CA GLN A 118 8.13 -9.00 2.70
C GLN A 118 7.77 -8.44 1.32
N PRO A 119 8.66 -7.65 0.70
CA PRO A 119 8.43 -7.14 -0.63
C PRO A 119 8.33 -8.31 -1.62
N LEU A 120 7.39 -8.18 -2.57
CA LEU A 120 7.25 -9.10 -3.68
C LEU A 120 8.13 -8.65 -4.84
N HIS A 121 8.70 -9.61 -5.54
CA HIS A 121 9.53 -9.30 -6.68
C HIS A 121 8.66 -9.00 -7.92
N SER A 122 9.03 -8.02 -8.71
CA SER A 122 8.30 -7.60 -9.91
C SER A 122 8.09 -8.71 -10.96
N ARG A 123 8.93 -9.75 -10.92
CA ARG A 123 8.80 -10.95 -11.76
C ARG A 123 7.79 -11.96 -11.25
N GLU A 124 7.34 -11.86 -10.01
CA GLU A 124 6.30 -12.72 -9.49
C GLU A 124 4.97 -12.51 -10.23
N THR A 125 4.14 -13.54 -10.20
CA THR A 125 2.82 -13.48 -10.84
C THR A 125 1.77 -12.94 -9.87
N ILE A 126 0.67 -12.41 -10.40
CA ILE A 126 -0.50 -12.01 -9.61
C ILE A 126 -0.98 -13.16 -8.72
N ALA A 127 -1.03 -14.39 -9.25
CA ALA A 127 -1.41 -15.57 -8.47
C ALA A 127 -0.39 -15.88 -7.34
N GLY A 128 0.91 -15.60 -7.56
CA GLY A 128 1.94 -15.67 -6.53
C GLY A 128 1.72 -14.62 -5.44
N ALA A 129 1.46 -13.38 -5.84
CA ALA A 129 1.17 -12.27 -4.93
C ALA A 129 -0.04 -12.56 -4.03
N MET A 130 -1.14 -13.08 -4.60
CA MET A 130 -2.32 -13.46 -3.82
C MET A 130 -2.00 -14.49 -2.73
N ARG A 131 -1.23 -15.51 -3.07
CA ARG A 131 -0.81 -16.53 -2.09
C ARG A 131 0.06 -15.91 -0.98
N ALA A 132 0.96 -15.00 -1.34
CA ALA A 132 1.82 -14.32 -0.39
C ALA A 132 1.01 -13.40 0.56
N LEU A 133 0.09 -12.59 0.02
CA LEU A 133 -0.80 -11.73 0.80
C LEU A 133 -1.68 -12.55 1.76
N TYR A 134 -2.27 -13.64 1.27
CA TYR A 134 -3.09 -14.53 2.09
C TYR A 134 -2.28 -15.16 3.23
N LYS A 135 -1.09 -15.69 2.94
CA LYS A 135 -0.19 -16.30 3.93
C LYS A 135 0.27 -15.27 4.98
N ALA A 136 0.60 -14.06 4.54
CA ALA A 136 1.02 -12.97 5.43
C ALA A 136 -0.14 -12.33 6.20
N LYS A 137 -1.40 -12.67 5.88
CA LYS A 137 -2.61 -12.00 6.40
C LYS A 137 -2.54 -10.48 6.20
N SER A 138 -1.96 -10.05 5.08
CA SER A 138 -1.80 -8.64 4.73
C SER A 138 -2.77 -8.26 3.63
N GLY A 139 -3.33 -7.06 3.72
CA GLY A 139 -4.17 -6.48 2.67
C GLY A 139 -3.38 -5.94 1.49
N GLU A 140 -2.07 -5.72 1.65
CA GLU A 140 -1.19 -5.14 0.64
C GLU A 140 0.26 -5.60 0.81
N ALA A 141 1.04 -5.53 -0.27
CA ALA A 141 2.49 -5.76 -0.25
C ALA A 141 3.22 -4.85 -1.24
N PRO A 142 4.40 -4.32 -0.88
CA PRO A 142 5.25 -3.57 -1.79
C PRO A 142 5.79 -4.49 -2.89
N VAL A 143 5.97 -3.93 -4.08
CA VAL A 143 6.58 -4.61 -5.24
C VAL A 143 7.89 -3.94 -5.57
N VAL A 144 8.96 -4.71 -5.65
CA VAL A 144 10.30 -4.21 -5.94
C VAL A 144 10.88 -4.83 -7.20
N ASN A 145 11.83 -4.12 -7.84
CA ASN A 145 12.63 -4.63 -8.94
C ASN A 145 13.86 -5.42 -8.45
N ASP A 146 14.72 -5.88 -9.39
CA ASP A 146 15.95 -6.60 -9.11
C ASP A 146 16.96 -5.79 -8.29
N ALA A 147 16.92 -4.47 -8.36
CA ALA A 147 17.75 -3.57 -7.56
C ALA A 147 17.18 -3.29 -6.15
N GLY A 148 16.02 -3.85 -5.82
CA GLY A 148 15.30 -3.60 -4.57
C GLY A 148 14.54 -2.28 -4.54
N GLN A 149 14.42 -1.57 -5.66
CA GLN A 149 13.72 -0.30 -5.74
C GLN A 149 12.21 -0.53 -5.77
N LEU A 150 11.46 0.31 -5.05
CA LEU A 150 10.01 0.26 -4.97
C LEU A 150 9.38 0.66 -6.30
N LEU A 151 8.60 -0.24 -6.89
CA LEU A 151 7.86 -0.01 -8.13
C LEU A 151 6.39 0.35 -7.89
N GLY A 152 5.83 -0.09 -6.78
CA GLY A 152 4.43 0.11 -6.44
C GLY A 152 3.98 -0.83 -5.34
N VAL A 153 2.67 -0.96 -5.20
CA VAL A 153 2.02 -1.81 -4.20
C VAL A 153 0.94 -2.63 -4.87
N ILE A 154 0.85 -3.90 -4.51
CA ILE A 154 -0.27 -4.76 -4.89
C ILE A 154 -1.19 -4.94 -3.69
N ARG A 155 -2.49 -4.72 -3.87
CA ARG A 155 -3.50 -4.87 -2.82
C ARG A 155 -4.41 -6.06 -3.12
N THR A 156 -4.90 -6.70 -2.08
CA THR A 156 -5.89 -7.77 -2.21
C THR A 156 -7.13 -7.31 -3.00
N LEU A 157 -7.59 -6.08 -2.76
CA LEU A 157 -8.73 -5.51 -3.48
C LEU A 157 -8.46 -5.30 -4.97
N ASP A 158 -7.23 -4.96 -5.35
CA ASP A 158 -6.86 -4.81 -6.76
C ASP A 158 -6.99 -6.13 -7.49
N VAL A 159 -6.54 -7.22 -6.87
CA VAL A 159 -6.64 -8.56 -7.44
C VAL A 159 -8.08 -9.07 -7.47
N LEU A 160 -8.87 -8.77 -6.44
CA LEU A 160 -10.30 -9.11 -6.43
C LEU A 160 -11.05 -8.37 -7.54
N ARG A 161 -10.71 -7.12 -7.81
CA ARG A 161 -11.30 -6.34 -8.91
C ARG A 161 -11.04 -7.02 -10.26
N GLU A 162 -9.80 -7.47 -10.52
CA GLU A 162 -9.48 -8.22 -11.74
C GLU A 162 -10.32 -9.49 -11.87
N TRP A 163 -10.47 -10.22 -10.77
CA TRP A 163 -11.26 -11.44 -10.76
C TRP A 163 -12.74 -11.17 -11.05
N VAL A 164 -13.31 -10.12 -10.48
CA VAL A 164 -14.71 -9.71 -10.74
C VAL A 164 -14.89 -9.31 -12.19
N GLU A 165 -14.00 -8.46 -12.73
CA GLU A 165 -14.05 -8.02 -14.12
C GLU A 165 -13.95 -9.20 -15.10
N ASP A 166 -13.03 -10.14 -14.86
CA ASP A 166 -12.89 -11.34 -15.68
C ASP A 166 -14.15 -12.22 -15.61
N THR A 167 -14.79 -12.34 -14.44
CA THR A 167 -16.01 -13.12 -14.27
C THR A 167 -17.20 -12.50 -15.00
N LEU A 168 -17.36 -11.19 -14.93
CA LEU A 168 -18.41 -10.46 -15.64
C LEU A 168 -18.27 -10.59 -17.17
N LEU A 169 -17.04 -10.47 -17.70
CA LEU A 169 -16.79 -10.64 -19.13
C LEU A 169 -17.15 -12.05 -19.63
N ILE A 170 -16.92 -13.08 -18.82
CA ILE A 170 -17.29 -14.46 -19.15
C ILE A 170 -18.83 -14.60 -19.21
N GLN A 171 -19.55 -14.02 -18.25
CA GLN A 171 -21.00 -14.08 -18.21
C GLN A 171 -21.65 -13.36 -19.42
N MET A 172 -21.16 -12.17 -19.77
CA MET A 172 -21.67 -11.42 -20.94
C MET A 172 -21.38 -12.13 -22.26
N GLY A 173 -20.26 -12.85 -22.38
CA GLY A 173 -19.92 -13.66 -23.57
C GLY A 173 -20.83 -14.87 -23.77
N ASP A 174 -21.26 -15.50 -22.68
CA ASP A 174 -22.17 -16.66 -22.74
C ASP A 174 -23.60 -16.28 -23.17
N GLU A 175 -24.07 -15.06 -22.84
CA GLU A 175 -25.41 -14.58 -23.21
C GLU A 175 -25.52 -14.28 -24.72
N THR A 176 -24.44 -13.85 -25.35
CA THR A 176 -24.44 -13.54 -26.79
C THR A 176 -24.39 -14.79 -27.70
N GLU A 177 -23.87 -15.94 -27.21
CA GLU A 177 -23.87 -17.20 -27.96
C GLU A 177 -25.21 -17.97 -27.89
N SER A 178 -26.15 -17.55 -27.03
CA SER A 178 -27.46 -18.23 -26.85
C SER A 178 -28.55 -17.75 -27.81
N PHE A 179 -28.28 -16.81 -28.71
CA PHE A 179 -29.24 -16.26 -29.66
C PHE A 179 -29.04 -16.69 -31.13
N TYR A 180 -28.25 -17.77 -31.41
CA TYR A 180 -28.10 -18.31 -32.74
C TYR A 180 -28.38 -19.82 -32.77
#